data_bf95b22cf68034d6caa442a5fe60e5c3
#
_entry.id   bf95b22cf68034d6caa442a5fe60e5c3
#
_cell.length_a   1.000
_cell.length_b   1.000
_cell.length_c   1.000
_cell.angle_alpha   90.00
_cell.angle_beta   90.00
_cell.angle_gamma   90.00
#
_symmetry.space_group_name_H-M   'P 1'
#
loop_
_entity.id
_entity.type
_entity.pdbx_description
1 polymer ?
#
loop_
_entity_poly.entity_id
_entity_poly.type
_entity_poly.pdbx_seq_one_letter_code
_entity_poly.pdbx_strand_id
1 'polypeptide(L)'
;GMALPFTENFEAEELDENWFMVDVSNDGDGWEVTSVAGYTGEQSLRIHNWSNNVEFNRDQLISQAIDMSEAELIQVTYKWAYCYKGNNEDEDDTDDRLKVYASPNCGETWSLRRMHRGFTDLPSAPPHPFVFTPNGQDEWNSYVLDIPYAQFYTENFRIMFEFESRLGNNIFLDDINITAYTASDLLELEVGEGVDFEVYPNPAHDEATVSFSTRLTYQTMDIAFMDLTGRTLWSQAQRNVIPGLHLVNLPIVEWSAGTYLVSVVLDGRRFTKQLVIQ
;
A
#
# COMPACT_ATOMS: atom_id res chain seq x y z
N GLY A 1 -12.47 -19.65 -10.40
CA GLY A 1 -11.65 -18.82 -9.57
C GLY A 1 -11.67 -17.38 -10.05
N MET A 2 -11.27 -16.49 -9.19
CA MET A 2 -11.18 -15.05 -9.44
C MET A 2 -10.18 -14.75 -10.58
N ALA A 3 -10.56 -13.91 -11.54
CA ALA A 3 -9.67 -13.52 -12.65
C ALA A 3 -8.71 -12.41 -12.21
N LEU A 4 -7.48 -12.40 -12.72
CA LEU A 4 -6.46 -11.39 -12.43
C LEU A 4 -6.20 -10.47 -13.65
N PRO A 5 -5.80 -9.20 -13.43
CA PRO A 5 -5.80 -8.49 -12.14
C PRO A 5 -7.22 -8.31 -11.63
N PHE A 6 -7.39 -8.39 -10.31
CA PHE A 6 -8.69 -8.23 -9.66
C PHE A 6 -8.73 -6.89 -8.91
N THR A 7 -9.83 -6.17 -9.04
CA THR A 7 -10.08 -4.91 -8.34
C THR A 7 -11.45 -4.96 -7.69
N GLU A 8 -11.52 -4.62 -6.40
CA GLU A 8 -12.75 -4.47 -5.65
C GLU A 8 -12.82 -3.06 -5.06
N ASN A 9 -13.85 -2.33 -5.42
CA ASN A 9 -14.11 -0.96 -4.95
C ASN A 9 -15.49 -0.83 -4.27
N PHE A 10 -16.17 -1.96 -4.05
CA PHE A 10 -17.44 -2.06 -3.33
C PHE A 10 -18.59 -1.20 -3.90
N GLU A 11 -18.50 -0.73 -5.13
CA GLU A 11 -19.53 0.10 -5.77
C GLU A 11 -20.76 -0.69 -6.29
N ALA A 12 -20.74 -2.01 -6.21
CA ALA A 12 -21.87 -2.85 -6.53
C ALA A 12 -22.93 -2.80 -5.40
N GLU A 13 -24.21 -3.00 -5.74
CA GLU A 13 -25.31 -3.03 -4.76
C GLU A 13 -25.16 -4.15 -3.72
N GLU A 14 -24.48 -5.25 -4.10
CA GLU A 14 -24.19 -6.40 -3.24
C GLU A 14 -22.70 -6.70 -3.30
N LEU A 15 -22.15 -7.30 -2.24
CA LEU A 15 -20.78 -7.78 -2.20
C LEU A 15 -20.54 -8.74 -3.37
N ASP A 16 -19.44 -8.53 -4.11
CA ASP A 16 -19.03 -9.42 -5.19
C ASP A 16 -18.92 -10.87 -4.69
N GLU A 17 -19.40 -11.83 -5.50
CA GLU A 17 -19.37 -13.26 -5.18
C GLU A 17 -17.94 -13.82 -4.94
N ASN A 18 -16.93 -13.04 -5.28
CA ASN A 18 -15.52 -13.36 -5.02
C ASN A 18 -15.11 -13.16 -3.54
N TRP A 19 -15.98 -12.65 -2.69
CA TRP A 19 -15.71 -12.41 -1.29
C TRP A 19 -16.68 -13.12 -0.35
N PHE A 20 -16.17 -13.50 0.81
CA PHE A 20 -16.95 -14.05 1.94
C PHE A 20 -16.72 -13.20 3.17
N MET A 21 -17.81 -12.76 3.79
CA MET A 21 -17.77 -12.13 5.12
C MET A 21 -18.04 -13.21 6.18
N VAL A 22 -17.19 -13.23 7.22
CA VAL A 22 -17.31 -14.19 8.32
C VAL A 22 -17.27 -13.45 9.64
N ASP A 23 -18.38 -13.45 10.35
CA ASP A 23 -18.47 -13.06 11.76
C ASP A 23 -17.94 -14.23 12.61
N VAL A 24 -16.68 -14.15 13.02
CA VAL A 24 -15.99 -15.19 13.80
C VAL A 24 -16.51 -15.23 15.24
N SER A 25 -16.90 -14.08 15.76
CA SER A 25 -17.38 -13.93 17.14
C SER A 25 -18.86 -14.27 17.28
N ASN A 26 -19.58 -14.38 16.16
CA ASN A 26 -21.00 -14.73 16.07
C ASN A 26 -21.88 -13.81 16.93
N ASP A 27 -21.61 -12.51 16.89
CA ASP A 27 -22.36 -11.49 17.63
C ASP A 27 -23.37 -10.73 16.74
N GLY A 28 -23.35 -10.99 15.43
CA GLY A 28 -24.25 -10.42 14.44
C GLY A 28 -23.79 -9.08 13.87
N ASP A 29 -22.63 -8.59 14.32
CA ASP A 29 -21.92 -7.46 13.72
C ASP A 29 -20.77 -7.99 12.83
N GLY A 30 -20.28 -7.20 11.88
CA GLY A 30 -19.19 -7.60 11.01
C GLY A 30 -18.98 -6.63 9.87
N TRP A 31 -18.23 -7.05 8.86
CA TRP A 31 -18.09 -6.27 7.65
C TRP A 31 -19.41 -6.07 6.96
N GLU A 32 -19.70 -4.86 6.55
CA GLU A 32 -20.90 -4.50 5.75
C GLU A 32 -20.54 -3.53 4.63
N VAL A 33 -21.19 -3.63 3.48
CA VAL A 33 -21.11 -2.59 2.44
C VAL A 33 -21.87 -1.36 2.92
N THR A 34 -21.25 -0.19 2.79
CA THR A 34 -21.82 1.06 3.27
C THR A 34 -21.65 2.18 2.25
N SER A 35 -22.65 3.06 2.16
CA SER A 35 -22.64 4.27 1.34
C SER A 35 -22.41 5.55 2.16
N VAL A 36 -21.92 5.42 3.39
CA VAL A 36 -21.65 6.62 4.22
C VAL A 36 -20.29 7.22 3.91
N ALA A 37 -19.37 6.46 3.35
CA ALA A 37 -18.07 6.93 2.84
C ALA A 37 -17.45 5.89 1.89
N GLY A 38 -16.72 6.37 0.88
CA GLY A 38 -15.86 5.59 0.00
C GLY A 38 -14.57 6.38 -0.27
N TYR A 39 -13.48 5.70 -0.59
CA TYR A 39 -12.27 6.35 -1.10
C TYR A 39 -12.44 6.63 -2.60
N THR A 40 -12.83 5.61 -3.37
CA THR A 40 -13.24 5.71 -4.76
C THR A 40 -14.74 5.53 -4.81
N GLY A 41 -15.46 6.41 -5.54
CA GLY A 41 -16.91 6.36 -5.64
C GLY A 41 -17.64 6.78 -4.35
N GLU A 42 -18.71 6.06 -3.99
CA GLU A 42 -19.60 6.41 -2.87
C GLU A 42 -19.64 5.32 -1.79
N GLN A 43 -19.11 4.12 -2.06
CA GLN A 43 -19.24 2.97 -1.17
C GLN A 43 -17.87 2.42 -0.69
N SER A 44 -17.90 1.69 0.40
CA SER A 44 -16.76 0.93 0.92
C SER A 44 -17.27 -0.19 1.83
N LEU A 45 -16.39 -1.01 2.38
CA LEU A 45 -16.71 -1.86 3.53
C LEU A 45 -16.50 -1.10 4.83
N ARG A 46 -17.33 -1.41 5.83
CA ARG A 46 -17.24 -0.87 7.19
C ARG A 46 -17.43 -1.96 8.22
N ILE A 47 -16.74 -1.84 9.37
CA ILE A 47 -17.17 -2.45 10.64
C ILE A 47 -17.63 -1.33 11.57
N HIS A 48 -18.83 -1.45 12.10
CA HIS A 48 -19.41 -0.48 13.04
C HIS A 48 -18.90 -0.70 14.46
N ASN A 49 -17.58 -0.54 14.65
CA ASN A 49 -16.88 -0.89 15.89
C ASN A 49 -17.13 0.10 17.05
N TRP A 50 -17.60 1.32 16.78
CA TRP A 50 -17.88 2.32 17.82
C TRP A 50 -18.82 1.84 18.91
N SER A 51 -19.88 1.11 18.52
CA SER A 51 -20.89 0.56 19.44
C SER A 51 -20.54 -0.82 19.96
N ASN A 52 -19.47 -1.44 19.47
CA ASN A 52 -19.01 -2.73 19.94
C ASN A 52 -18.61 -2.66 21.41
N ASN A 53 -19.05 -3.65 22.19
CA ASN A 53 -18.73 -3.78 23.62
C ASN A 53 -18.05 -5.13 23.96
N VAL A 54 -17.63 -5.86 22.92
CA VAL A 54 -16.94 -7.16 23.03
C VAL A 54 -15.49 -6.96 22.59
N GLU A 55 -14.57 -7.01 23.53
CA GLU A 55 -13.14 -6.96 23.24
C GLU A 55 -12.71 -8.27 22.57
N PHE A 56 -11.75 -8.15 21.63
CA PHE A 56 -11.24 -9.26 20.79
C PHE A 56 -12.27 -9.84 19.82
N ASN A 57 -13.35 -9.10 19.55
CA ASN A 57 -14.24 -9.45 18.44
C ASN A 57 -13.44 -9.48 17.13
N ARG A 58 -13.72 -10.47 16.27
CA ARG A 58 -12.99 -10.65 15.01
C ARG A 58 -13.97 -10.89 13.89
N ASP A 59 -13.74 -10.14 12.80
CA ASP A 59 -14.53 -10.18 11.60
C ASP A 59 -13.62 -10.29 10.39
N GLN A 60 -13.94 -11.20 9.48
CA GLN A 60 -13.09 -11.55 8.37
C GLN A 60 -13.78 -11.29 7.03
N LEU A 61 -13.01 -10.73 6.10
CA LEU A 61 -13.30 -10.68 4.67
C LEU A 61 -12.30 -11.61 3.97
N ILE A 62 -12.81 -12.64 3.30
CA ILE A 62 -11.99 -13.70 2.71
C ILE A 62 -12.27 -13.77 1.21
N SER A 63 -11.21 -13.79 0.37
CA SER A 63 -11.38 -13.98 -1.07
C SER A 63 -11.78 -15.40 -1.43
N GLN A 64 -12.38 -15.59 -2.60
CA GLN A 64 -12.37 -16.88 -3.28
C GLN A 64 -10.94 -17.36 -3.57
N ALA A 65 -10.80 -18.61 -4.01
CA ALA A 65 -9.51 -19.13 -4.48
C ALA A 65 -9.08 -18.41 -5.76
N ILE A 66 -7.82 -18.02 -5.79
CA ILE A 66 -7.18 -17.31 -6.91
C ILE A 66 -6.04 -18.19 -7.41
N ASP A 67 -5.96 -18.39 -8.72
CA ASP A 67 -4.84 -19.10 -9.33
C ASP A 67 -3.62 -18.18 -9.41
N MET A 68 -2.61 -18.48 -8.60
CA MET A 68 -1.31 -17.79 -8.53
C MET A 68 -0.16 -18.69 -8.99
N SER A 69 -0.45 -19.82 -9.66
CA SER A 69 0.55 -20.83 -10.00
C SER A 69 1.67 -20.32 -10.94
N GLU A 70 1.37 -19.32 -11.76
CA GLU A 70 2.34 -18.70 -12.68
C GLU A 70 3.00 -17.43 -12.09
N ALA A 71 2.66 -17.06 -10.84
CA ALA A 71 3.20 -15.86 -10.21
C ALA A 71 4.67 -16.03 -9.80
N GLU A 72 5.41 -14.95 -9.88
CA GLU A 72 6.73 -14.74 -9.26
C GLU A 72 6.67 -13.66 -8.18
N LEU A 73 5.61 -12.87 -8.18
CA LEU A 73 5.25 -11.90 -7.16
C LEU A 73 3.74 -11.75 -7.12
N ILE A 74 3.16 -11.81 -5.93
CA ILE A 74 1.78 -11.41 -5.68
C ILE A 74 1.81 -10.06 -4.99
N GLN A 75 1.06 -9.10 -5.52
CA GLN A 75 0.91 -7.79 -4.91
C GLN A 75 -0.56 -7.55 -4.55
N VAL A 76 -0.80 -7.13 -3.32
CA VAL A 76 -2.13 -6.73 -2.82
C VAL A 76 -2.05 -5.28 -2.37
N THR A 77 -2.84 -4.41 -3.00
CA THR A 77 -2.99 -3.03 -2.54
C THR A 77 -4.37 -2.83 -1.94
N TYR A 78 -4.48 -1.99 -0.94
CA TYR A 78 -5.76 -1.67 -0.30
C TYR A 78 -5.69 -0.32 0.41
N LYS A 79 -6.87 0.23 0.68
CA LYS A 79 -7.05 1.47 1.42
C LYS A 79 -7.91 1.23 2.64
N TRP A 80 -7.66 2.00 3.70
CA TRP A 80 -8.48 1.95 4.90
C TRP A 80 -8.56 3.33 5.55
N ALA A 81 -9.63 3.56 6.30
CA ALA A 81 -9.80 4.72 7.14
C ALA A 81 -10.15 4.28 8.57
N TYR A 82 -9.47 4.87 9.55
CA TYR A 82 -9.66 4.58 10.96
C TYR A 82 -9.13 5.75 11.81
N CYS A 83 -9.74 6.00 12.95
CA CYS A 83 -9.16 6.89 13.96
C CYS A 83 -9.34 6.33 15.37
N TYR A 84 -8.58 6.85 16.33
CA TYR A 84 -8.77 6.54 17.73
C TYR A 84 -10.15 6.96 18.23
N LYS A 85 -10.69 6.17 19.15
CA LYS A 85 -11.91 6.52 19.91
C LYS A 85 -11.52 7.40 21.08
N GLY A 86 -12.10 8.60 21.15
CA GLY A 86 -11.83 9.56 22.22
C GLY A 86 -10.89 10.70 21.82
N ASN A 87 -10.33 11.38 22.81
CA ASN A 87 -9.48 12.56 22.63
C ASN A 87 -7.99 12.27 22.86
N ASN A 88 -7.64 11.09 23.33
CA ASN A 88 -6.28 10.70 23.68
C ASN A 88 -5.85 9.47 22.87
N GLU A 89 -4.59 9.47 22.52
CA GLU A 89 -3.87 8.31 21.96
C GLU A 89 -3.41 7.40 23.11
N ASP A 90 -4.34 6.89 23.92
CA ASP A 90 -3.98 6.00 25.02
C ASP A 90 -3.82 4.57 24.49
N GLU A 91 -2.61 4.03 24.58
CA GLU A 91 -2.21 2.75 23.98
C GLU A 91 -3.05 1.57 24.50
N ASP A 92 -3.57 1.66 25.70
CA ASP A 92 -4.29 0.56 26.34
C ASP A 92 -5.75 0.43 25.86
N ASP A 93 -6.34 1.53 25.36
CA ASP A 93 -7.79 1.58 25.11
C ASP A 93 -8.20 1.38 23.64
N THR A 94 -7.28 1.41 22.67
CA THR A 94 -7.62 1.44 21.24
C THR A 94 -6.64 0.69 20.31
N ASP A 95 -6.03 -0.39 20.79
CA ASP A 95 -5.13 -1.22 19.95
C ASP A 95 -5.93 -2.15 18.98
N ASP A 96 -6.95 -1.59 18.32
CA ASP A 96 -7.63 -2.28 17.24
C ASP A 96 -6.61 -2.71 16.17
N ARG A 97 -6.89 -3.80 15.47
CA ARG A 97 -5.92 -4.38 14.53
C ARG A 97 -6.58 -4.74 13.22
N LEU A 98 -6.05 -4.21 12.13
CA LEU A 98 -6.33 -4.72 10.79
C LEU A 98 -5.18 -5.65 10.38
N LYS A 99 -5.51 -6.91 10.17
CA LYS A 99 -4.55 -7.96 9.82
C LYS A 99 -4.82 -8.49 8.43
N VAL A 100 -3.78 -8.72 7.67
CA VAL A 100 -3.86 -9.32 6.33
C VAL A 100 -3.12 -10.65 6.34
N TYR A 101 -3.83 -11.70 5.98
CA TYR A 101 -3.31 -13.07 5.93
C TYR A 101 -3.36 -13.59 4.49
N ALA A 102 -2.41 -14.47 4.17
CA ALA A 102 -2.42 -15.25 2.95
C ALA A 102 -2.49 -16.75 3.26
N SER A 103 -3.19 -17.48 2.43
CA SER A 103 -3.30 -18.93 2.46
C SER A 103 -2.87 -19.53 1.11
N PRO A 104 -2.03 -20.56 1.07
CA PRO A 104 -1.70 -21.27 -0.16
C PRO A 104 -2.65 -22.43 -0.50
N ASN A 105 -3.63 -22.74 0.36
CA ASN A 105 -4.38 -23.99 0.37
C ASN A 105 -5.86 -23.79 0.74
N CYS A 106 -6.51 -22.86 0.03
CA CYS A 106 -7.96 -22.58 0.18
C CYS A 106 -8.40 -22.21 1.62
N GLY A 107 -7.50 -21.72 2.47
CA GLY A 107 -7.83 -21.33 3.84
C GLY A 107 -7.64 -22.42 4.88
N GLU A 108 -7.07 -23.59 4.53
CA GLU A 108 -6.72 -24.61 5.52
C GLU A 108 -5.65 -24.13 6.50
N THR A 109 -4.71 -23.31 6.01
CA THR A 109 -3.69 -22.66 6.83
C THR A 109 -3.53 -21.19 6.44
N TRP A 110 -3.36 -20.32 7.42
CA TRP A 110 -3.20 -18.89 7.24
C TRP A 110 -1.87 -18.40 7.79
N SER A 111 -1.21 -17.53 7.04
CA SER A 111 0.04 -16.87 7.44
C SER A 111 -0.18 -15.37 7.48
N LEU A 112 0.08 -14.74 8.62
CA LEU A 112 0.03 -13.29 8.77
C LEU A 112 1.08 -12.63 7.85
N ARG A 113 0.65 -11.72 6.98
CA ARG A 113 1.50 -10.95 6.07
C ARG A 113 1.69 -9.52 6.51
N ARG A 114 0.62 -8.90 7.02
CA ARG A 114 0.66 -7.53 7.54
C ARG A 114 -0.27 -7.40 8.75
N MET A 115 0.09 -6.53 9.68
CA MET A 115 -0.77 -6.09 10.78
C MET A 115 -0.57 -4.59 10.97
N HIS A 116 -1.67 -3.85 10.87
CA HIS A 116 -1.76 -2.45 11.27
C HIS A 116 -2.35 -2.40 12.68
N ARG A 117 -1.76 -1.58 13.55
CA ARG A 117 -2.14 -1.50 14.95
C ARG A 117 -2.65 -0.12 15.31
N GLY A 118 -3.63 -0.08 16.21
CA GLY A 118 -4.32 1.12 16.63
C GLY A 118 -3.38 2.24 17.05
N PHE A 119 -2.36 1.96 17.82
CA PHE A 119 -1.44 2.98 18.34
C PHE A 119 -0.15 3.17 17.49
N THR A 120 -0.07 2.62 16.29
CA THR A 120 1.10 2.83 15.42
C THR A 120 0.74 3.32 14.02
N ASP A 121 0.18 2.45 13.20
CA ASP A 121 0.01 2.69 11.76
C ASP A 121 -1.40 2.38 11.23
N LEU A 122 -2.34 2.00 12.11
CA LEU A 122 -3.75 1.88 11.72
C LEU A 122 -4.43 3.24 11.55
N PRO A 123 -4.22 4.26 12.44
CA PRO A 123 -4.91 5.53 12.30
C PRO A 123 -4.56 6.25 11.01
N SER A 124 -5.57 6.70 10.29
CA SER A 124 -5.50 7.51 9.07
C SER A 124 -5.96 8.95 9.31
N ALA A 125 -6.64 9.19 10.44
CA ALA A 125 -7.18 10.49 10.84
C ALA A 125 -6.90 10.76 12.32
N PRO A 126 -6.95 12.03 12.76
CA PRO A 126 -6.82 12.41 14.18
C PRO A 126 -7.85 11.74 15.06
N PRO A 127 -7.57 11.57 16.38
CA PRO A 127 -8.53 11.03 17.33
C PRO A 127 -9.88 11.73 17.30
N HIS A 128 -10.97 10.98 17.39
CA HIS A 128 -12.32 11.52 17.31
C HIS A 128 -13.19 11.02 18.47
N PRO A 129 -13.85 11.93 19.24
CA PRO A 129 -14.63 11.55 20.43
C PRO A 129 -16.02 11.02 20.10
N PHE A 130 -16.39 10.92 18.83
CA PHE A 130 -17.66 10.41 18.34
C PHE A 130 -17.43 9.31 17.30
N VAL A 131 -18.53 8.80 16.74
CA VAL A 131 -18.48 7.86 15.61
C VAL A 131 -17.67 8.45 14.47
N PHE A 132 -16.65 7.74 14.04
CA PHE A 132 -15.82 8.13 12.92
C PHE A 132 -16.46 7.72 11.60
N THR A 133 -16.47 8.66 10.67
CA THR A 133 -16.76 8.46 9.25
C THR A 133 -15.79 9.36 8.49
N PRO A 134 -14.96 8.84 7.58
CA PRO A 134 -13.99 9.66 6.85
C PRO A 134 -14.70 10.68 5.96
N ASN A 135 -14.16 11.91 5.92
CA ASN A 135 -14.76 13.06 5.24
C ASN A 135 -13.89 13.55 4.06
N GLY A 136 -13.15 12.67 3.44
CA GLY A 136 -12.30 12.97 2.28
C GLY A 136 -11.21 11.95 2.13
N GLN A 137 -10.55 11.95 0.96
CA GLN A 137 -9.48 10.99 0.65
C GLN A 137 -8.24 11.15 1.52
N ASP A 138 -8.02 12.30 2.11
CA ASP A 138 -6.92 12.61 3.03
C ASP A 138 -7.05 11.92 4.40
N GLU A 139 -8.24 11.41 4.72
CA GLU A 139 -8.48 10.58 5.92
C GLU A 139 -8.35 9.07 5.64
N TRP A 140 -7.80 8.68 4.50
CA TRP A 140 -7.54 7.29 4.14
C TRP A 140 -6.04 7.02 4.02
N ASN A 141 -5.61 5.88 4.55
CA ASN A 141 -4.29 5.31 4.33
C ASN A 141 -4.31 4.33 3.16
N SER A 142 -3.14 4.06 2.60
CA SER A 142 -2.94 3.02 1.58
C SER A 142 -1.75 2.14 1.93
N TYR A 143 -1.80 0.88 1.52
CA TYR A 143 -0.68 -0.04 1.67
C TYR A 143 -0.49 -0.89 0.42
N VAL A 144 0.76 -1.21 0.12
CA VAL A 144 1.17 -2.16 -0.90
C VAL A 144 1.82 -3.33 -0.18
N LEU A 145 1.20 -4.50 -0.28
CA LEU A 145 1.69 -5.74 0.30
C LEU A 145 2.27 -6.63 -0.81
N ASP A 146 3.58 -6.79 -0.82
CA ASP A 146 4.26 -7.74 -1.68
C ASP A 146 4.41 -9.09 -0.99
N ILE A 147 4.08 -10.17 -1.70
CA ILE A 147 4.20 -11.55 -1.24
C ILE A 147 5.13 -12.29 -2.21
N PRO A 148 6.47 -12.16 -2.06
CA PRO A 148 7.47 -12.75 -2.95
C PRO A 148 7.88 -14.16 -2.50
N TYR A 149 6.91 -14.96 -2.07
CA TYR A 149 7.21 -16.28 -1.48
C TYR A 149 6.56 -17.40 -2.28
N ALA A 150 7.38 -18.26 -2.90
CA ALA A 150 6.95 -19.34 -3.80
C ALA A 150 5.89 -20.29 -3.19
N GLN A 151 5.84 -20.41 -1.86
CA GLN A 151 4.84 -21.24 -1.20
C GLN A 151 3.38 -20.75 -1.41
N PHE A 152 3.20 -19.50 -1.82
CA PHE A 152 1.88 -18.92 -2.12
C PHE A 152 1.53 -18.96 -3.60
N TYR A 153 2.44 -19.37 -4.49
CA TYR A 153 2.21 -19.46 -5.93
C TYR A 153 1.50 -20.76 -6.27
N THR A 154 0.23 -20.82 -5.93
CA THR A 154 -0.63 -22.00 -6.06
C THR A 154 -1.97 -21.64 -6.69
N GLU A 155 -2.67 -22.62 -7.24
CA GLU A 155 -4.05 -22.49 -7.75
C GLU A 155 -5.07 -22.21 -6.63
N ASN A 156 -4.67 -22.38 -5.36
CA ASN A 156 -5.54 -22.34 -4.18
C ASN A 156 -5.22 -21.18 -3.25
N PHE A 157 -4.60 -20.12 -3.79
CA PHE A 157 -4.30 -18.93 -3.01
C PHE A 157 -5.57 -18.22 -2.54
N ARG A 158 -5.57 -17.73 -1.29
CA ARG A 158 -6.57 -16.82 -0.76
C ARG A 158 -5.91 -15.71 0.05
N ILE A 159 -6.57 -14.56 0.05
CA ILE A 159 -6.26 -13.43 0.95
C ILE A 159 -7.40 -13.23 1.95
N MET A 160 -7.07 -12.80 3.16
CA MET A 160 -8.04 -12.51 4.22
C MET A 160 -7.66 -11.21 4.91
N PHE A 161 -8.64 -10.33 5.06
CA PHE A 161 -8.57 -9.15 5.92
C PHE A 161 -9.36 -9.46 7.20
N GLU A 162 -8.69 -9.46 8.35
CA GLU A 162 -9.30 -9.65 9.65
C GLU A 162 -9.19 -8.35 10.45
N PHE A 163 -10.31 -7.86 10.92
CA PHE A 163 -10.32 -6.80 11.94
C PHE A 163 -10.51 -7.44 13.32
N GLU A 164 -9.65 -7.06 14.29
CA GLU A 164 -9.75 -7.44 15.69
C GLU A 164 -10.05 -6.20 16.52
N SER A 165 -11.24 -6.16 17.09
CA SER A 165 -11.70 -5.06 17.93
C SER A 165 -11.02 -5.04 19.29
N ARG A 166 -10.63 -3.85 19.72
CA ARG A 166 -10.23 -3.50 21.08
C ARG A 166 -11.04 -2.32 21.58
N LEU A 167 -12.33 -2.29 21.19
CA LEU A 167 -13.32 -1.28 21.58
C LEU A 167 -13.03 0.14 21.06
N GLY A 168 -12.33 0.25 19.93
CA GLY A 168 -12.02 1.51 19.28
C GLY A 168 -13.15 2.08 18.42
N ASN A 169 -12.79 2.77 17.35
CA ASN A 169 -13.74 3.41 16.44
C ASN A 169 -14.04 2.55 15.21
N ASN A 170 -14.92 3.03 14.35
CA ASN A 170 -15.24 2.36 13.08
C ASN A 170 -14.01 2.27 12.19
N ILE A 171 -13.93 1.19 11.42
CA ILE A 171 -12.96 1.03 10.36
C ILE A 171 -13.67 0.91 9.02
N PHE A 172 -13.04 1.47 7.98
CA PHE A 172 -13.47 1.36 6.59
C PHE A 172 -12.36 0.72 5.77
N LEU A 173 -12.72 -0.06 4.74
CA LEU A 173 -11.80 -0.74 3.83
C LEU A 173 -12.29 -0.55 2.39
N ASP A 174 -11.38 -0.18 1.48
CA ASP A 174 -11.73 0.12 0.09
C ASP A 174 -10.58 -0.18 -0.87
N ASP A 175 -10.85 -0.16 -2.18
CA ASP A 175 -9.88 -0.28 -3.27
C ASP A 175 -8.91 -1.45 -3.08
N ILE A 176 -9.43 -2.65 -2.87
CA ILE A 176 -8.59 -3.87 -2.81
C ILE A 176 -8.23 -4.28 -4.24
N ASN A 177 -6.93 -4.26 -4.56
CA ASN A 177 -6.44 -4.75 -5.85
C ASN A 177 -5.48 -5.91 -5.62
N ILE A 178 -5.63 -6.96 -6.40
CA ILE A 178 -4.80 -8.17 -6.36
C ILE A 178 -4.19 -8.39 -7.73
N THR A 179 -2.88 -8.42 -7.81
CA THR A 179 -2.13 -8.62 -9.06
C THR A 179 -1.11 -9.72 -8.88
N ALA A 180 -1.03 -10.62 -9.85
CA ALA A 180 0.09 -11.55 -10.00
C ALA A 180 1.02 -11.03 -11.09
N TYR A 181 2.31 -10.98 -10.79
CA TYR A 181 3.35 -10.69 -11.78
C TYR A 181 4.05 -12.00 -12.13
N THR A 182 4.09 -12.34 -13.40
CA THR A 182 4.85 -13.49 -13.94
C THR A 182 6.32 -13.10 -14.13
N ALA A 183 7.19 -14.08 -14.42
CA ALA A 183 8.58 -13.80 -14.77
C ALA A 183 8.70 -12.86 -15.98
N SER A 184 7.78 -12.94 -16.94
CA SER A 184 7.74 -12.05 -18.10
C SER A 184 7.36 -10.64 -17.71
N ASP A 185 6.35 -10.47 -16.85
CA ASP A 185 5.93 -9.15 -16.34
C ASP A 185 7.05 -8.48 -15.56
N LEU A 186 7.74 -9.25 -14.71
CA LEU A 186 8.87 -8.73 -13.95
C LEU A 186 10.04 -8.34 -14.87
N LEU A 187 10.31 -9.11 -15.93
CA LEU A 187 11.31 -8.75 -16.94
C LEU A 187 10.91 -7.50 -17.72
N GLU A 188 9.64 -7.33 -18.08
CA GLU A 188 9.15 -6.12 -18.73
C GLU A 188 9.21 -4.90 -17.81
N LEU A 189 8.83 -5.06 -16.54
CA LEU A 189 9.04 -4.06 -15.48
C LEU A 189 10.53 -3.75 -15.32
N GLU A 190 11.37 -4.79 -15.49
CA GLU A 190 12.81 -4.64 -15.45
C GLU A 190 13.40 -3.98 -16.70
N VAL A 191 12.93 -4.24 -17.89
CA VAL A 191 13.61 -3.85 -19.15
C VAL A 191 13.15 -2.48 -19.67
N GLY A 192 11.95 -2.04 -19.38
CA GLY A 192 11.42 -0.92 -20.13
C GLY A 192 10.71 0.20 -19.41
N GLU A 193 9.89 -0.05 -18.40
CA GLU A 193 8.95 0.95 -17.91
C GLU A 193 8.71 0.96 -16.38
N GLY A 194 9.50 0.22 -15.62
CA GLY A 194 9.27 0.07 -14.16
C GLY A 194 9.61 1.30 -13.32
N VAL A 195 10.32 2.28 -13.86
CA VAL A 195 10.70 3.49 -13.17
C VAL A 195 10.45 4.69 -14.07
N ASP A 196 9.36 5.38 -13.80
CA ASP A 196 9.15 6.73 -14.35
C ASP A 196 10.08 7.69 -13.60
N PHE A 197 11.12 8.17 -14.29
CA PHE A 197 12.18 8.98 -13.71
C PHE A 197 12.25 10.32 -14.42
N GLU A 198 12.04 11.39 -13.68
CA GLU A 198 12.14 12.76 -14.18
C GLU A 198 13.03 13.64 -13.28
N VAL A 199 13.58 14.70 -13.87
CA VAL A 199 14.32 15.75 -13.14
C VAL A 199 13.75 17.08 -13.56
N TYR A 200 13.21 17.82 -12.62
CA TYR A 200 12.58 19.11 -12.89
C TYR A 200 12.81 20.13 -11.76
N PRO A 201 12.74 21.44 -12.07
CA PRO A 201 12.73 22.00 -13.43
C PRO A 201 14.02 21.67 -14.20
N ASN A 202 13.93 21.57 -15.51
CA ASN A 202 15.09 21.41 -16.37
C ASN A 202 14.90 22.28 -17.64
N PRO A 203 15.60 23.40 -17.81
CA PRO A 203 16.71 23.88 -16.98
C PRO A 203 16.32 24.31 -15.56
N ALA A 204 17.25 24.13 -14.64
CA ALA A 204 17.14 24.50 -13.23
C ALA A 204 17.96 25.75 -12.90
N HIS A 205 17.53 26.51 -11.90
CA HIS A 205 18.24 27.68 -11.38
C HIS A 205 18.72 27.46 -9.95
N ASP A 206 17.82 27.44 -8.99
CA ASP A 206 18.14 27.38 -7.57
C ASP A 206 17.85 25.98 -6.97
N GLU A 207 16.95 25.23 -7.58
CA GLU A 207 16.53 23.92 -7.12
C GLU A 207 16.25 22.96 -8.28
N ALA A 208 16.42 21.68 -8.05
CA ALA A 208 15.95 20.62 -8.91
C ALA A 208 15.46 19.44 -8.08
N THR A 209 14.40 18.79 -8.53
CA THR A 209 13.82 17.61 -7.90
C THR A 209 13.95 16.41 -8.82
N VAL A 210 14.46 15.32 -8.28
CA VAL A 210 14.37 14.00 -8.90
C VAL A 210 13.03 13.41 -8.48
N SER A 211 12.19 13.12 -9.46
CA SER A 211 10.93 12.40 -9.29
C SER A 211 11.06 11.05 -9.94
N PHE A 212 10.75 9.99 -9.23
CA PHE A 212 10.63 8.66 -9.81
C PHE A 212 9.52 7.88 -9.11
N SER A 213 8.86 7.04 -9.89
CA SER A 213 7.82 6.13 -9.40
C SER A 213 8.32 4.70 -9.53
N THR A 214 8.17 3.91 -8.46
CA THR A 214 8.49 2.49 -8.48
C THR A 214 7.24 1.66 -8.28
N ARG A 215 7.13 0.51 -8.95
CA ARG A 215 6.04 -0.45 -8.79
C ARG A 215 6.42 -1.62 -7.91
N LEU A 216 7.70 -1.83 -7.67
CA LEU A 216 8.26 -2.91 -6.87
C LEU A 216 9.04 -2.34 -5.68
N THR A 217 9.24 -3.17 -4.66
CA THR A 217 10.16 -2.88 -3.55
C THR A 217 11.60 -3.15 -4.00
N TYR A 218 12.50 -2.20 -3.77
CA TYR A 218 13.94 -2.34 -4.02
C TYR A 218 14.71 -2.37 -2.71
N GLN A 219 15.73 -3.21 -2.62
CA GLN A 219 16.58 -3.32 -1.42
C GLN A 219 17.45 -2.08 -1.25
N THR A 220 17.93 -1.55 -2.37
CA THR A 220 18.84 -0.40 -2.39
C THR A 220 18.45 0.60 -3.46
N MET A 221 18.64 1.88 -3.14
CA MET A 221 18.59 2.98 -4.08
C MET A 221 19.77 3.90 -3.83
N ASP A 222 20.46 4.25 -4.91
CA ASP A 222 21.48 5.28 -4.92
C ASP A 222 21.11 6.36 -5.96
N ILE A 223 21.01 7.61 -5.52
CA ILE A 223 20.86 8.76 -6.40
C ILE A 223 22.22 9.46 -6.44
N ALA A 224 22.71 9.73 -7.64
CA ALA A 224 23.96 10.46 -7.84
C ALA A 224 23.77 11.62 -8.80
N PHE A 225 24.34 12.75 -8.43
CA PHE A 225 24.52 13.94 -9.29
C PHE A 225 25.98 13.99 -9.73
N MET A 226 26.23 14.06 -11.04
CA MET A 226 27.57 13.87 -11.63
C MET A 226 27.86 14.94 -12.70
N ASP A 227 29.13 15.23 -12.88
CA ASP A 227 29.57 15.97 -14.07
C ASP A 227 29.61 15.07 -15.33
N LEU A 228 29.81 15.66 -16.50
CA LEU A 228 29.84 14.93 -17.77
C LEU A 228 31.00 13.94 -17.88
N THR A 229 31.99 14.01 -16.98
CA THR A 229 33.08 13.02 -16.91
C THR A 229 32.71 11.78 -16.09
N GLY A 230 31.54 11.80 -15.46
CA GLY A 230 31.04 10.74 -14.58
C GLY A 230 31.52 10.84 -13.13
N ARG A 231 32.20 11.95 -12.77
CA ARG A 231 32.59 12.18 -11.38
C ARG A 231 31.37 12.55 -10.56
N THR A 232 31.12 11.81 -9.50
CA THR A 232 30.03 12.08 -8.55
C THR A 232 30.36 13.35 -7.75
N LEU A 233 29.41 14.27 -7.78
CA LEU A 233 29.48 15.55 -7.07
C LEU A 233 28.66 15.49 -5.78
N TRP A 234 27.55 14.75 -5.81
CA TRP A 234 26.69 14.48 -4.66
C TRP A 234 26.02 13.13 -4.83
N SER A 235 25.70 12.47 -3.73
CA SER A 235 24.94 11.23 -3.75
C SER A 235 24.11 11.03 -2.47
N GLN A 236 22.99 10.32 -2.60
CA GLN A 236 22.15 9.89 -1.50
C GLN A 236 21.78 8.43 -1.71
N ALA A 237 21.91 7.62 -0.64
CA ALA A 237 21.53 6.22 -0.63
C ALA A 237 20.32 6.01 0.29
N GLN A 238 19.42 5.11 -0.11
CA GLN A 238 18.28 4.67 0.69
C GLN A 238 18.16 3.13 0.61
N ARG A 239 17.65 2.53 1.67
CA ARG A 239 17.34 1.09 1.70
C ARG A 239 15.84 0.87 1.86
N ASN A 240 15.36 -0.29 1.42
CA ASN A 240 13.96 -0.69 1.49
C ASN A 240 13.04 0.35 0.83
N VAL A 241 13.28 0.62 -0.45
CA VAL A 241 12.48 1.55 -1.26
C VAL A 241 11.16 0.85 -1.59
N ILE A 242 10.08 1.31 -1.00
CA ILE A 242 8.74 0.76 -1.22
C ILE A 242 8.13 1.28 -2.53
N PRO A 243 7.16 0.58 -3.13
CA PRO A 243 6.43 1.09 -4.28
C PRO A 243 5.79 2.45 -4.03
N GLY A 244 5.74 3.28 -5.05
CA GLY A 244 5.13 4.61 -5.00
C GLY A 244 5.98 5.70 -5.62
N LEU A 245 5.52 6.94 -5.46
CA LEU A 245 6.21 8.14 -5.91
C LEU A 245 7.28 8.56 -4.89
N HIS A 246 8.49 8.77 -5.37
CA HIS A 246 9.63 9.27 -4.59
C HIS A 246 10.09 10.62 -5.14
N LEU A 247 10.29 11.57 -4.24
CA LEU A 247 10.78 12.92 -4.57
C LEU A 247 12.06 13.18 -3.77
N VAL A 248 13.13 13.55 -4.46
CA VAL A 248 14.42 13.86 -3.84
C VAL A 248 14.93 15.20 -4.38
N ASN A 249 15.11 16.16 -3.48
CA ASN A 249 15.65 17.46 -3.84
C ASN A 249 17.18 17.39 -4.00
N LEU A 250 17.68 17.88 -5.12
CA LEU A 250 19.11 18.01 -5.40
C LEU A 250 19.63 19.34 -4.87
N PRO A 251 20.74 19.36 -4.13
CA PRO A 251 21.35 20.58 -3.61
C PRO A 251 22.17 21.31 -4.69
N ILE A 252 21.51 21.84 -5.72
CA ILE A 252 22.19 22.40 -6.90
C ILE A 252 22.73 23.83 -6.72
N VAL A 253 22.39 24.53 -5.65
CA VAL A 253 22.75 25.93 -5.39
C VAL A 253 24.27 26.16 -5.41
N GLU A 254 25.08 25.17 -5.08
CA GLU A 254 26.54 25.25 -5.03
C GLU A 254 27.22 24.96 -6.38
N TRP A 255 26.44 24.62 -7.43
CA TRP A 255 26.98 24.17 -8.71
C TRP A 255 26.87 25.24 -9.78
N SER A 256 27.92 25.36 -10.57
CA SER A 256 28.00 26.36 -11.66
C SER A 256 27.02 26.02 -12.78
N ALA A 257 26.58 27.03 -13.51
CA ALA A 257 25.83 26.83 -14.74
C ALA A 257 26.53 25.85 -15.68
N GLY A 258 25.81 24.89 -16.21
CA GLY A 258 26.37 23.82 -17.03
C GLY A 258 25.42 22.62 -17.18
N THR A 259 25.92 21.59 -17.83
CA THR A 259 25.20 20.35 -18.04
C THR A 259 25.76 19.26 -17.14
N TYR A 260 24.86 18.53 -16.48
CA TYR A 260 25.15 17.49 -15.51
C TYR A 260 24.36 16.24 -15.80
N LEU A 261 24.71 15.15 -15.15
CA LEU A 261 23.99 13.88 -15.17
C LEU A 261 23.41 13.56 -13.79
N VAL A 262 22.14 13.21 -13.78
CA VAL A 262 21.46 12.66 -12.59
C VAL A 262 21.23 11.17 -12.84
N SER A 263 21.69 10.34 -11.92
CA SER A 263 21.57 8.88 -12.00
C SER A 263 20.80 8.37 -10.81
N VAL A 264 19.80 7.52 -11.05
CA VAL A 264 19.12 6.70 -10.04
C VAL A 264 19.51 5.25 -10.29
N VAL A 265 20.01 4.57 -9.26
CA VAL A 265 20.37 3.15 -9.30
C VAL A 265 19.47 2.40 -8.31
N LEU A 266 18.69 1.46 -8.81
CA LEU A 266 17.80 0.59 -8.00
C LEU A 266 18.30 -0.85 -8.13
N ASP A 267 18.73 -1.46 -7.02
CA ASP A 267 19.29 -2.82 -6.97
C ASP A 267 20.32 -3.11 -8.08
N GLY A 268 21.22 -2.12 -8.32
CA GLY A 268 22.27 -2.21 -9.34
C GLY A 268 21.88 -1.75 -10.75
N ARG A 269 20.61 -1.45 -11.01
CA ARG A 269 20.12 -0.95 -12.31
C ARG A 269 20.15 0.57 -12.34
N ARG A 270 20.75 1.11 -13.39
CA ARG A 270 21.01 2.55 -13.52
C ARG A 270 20.06 3.19 -14.55
N PHE A 271 19.40 4.25 -14.11
CA PHE A 271 18.65 5.20 -14.94
C PHE A 271 19.38 6.54 -14.90
N THR A 272 19.51 7.22 -16.04
CA THR A 272 20.25 8.48 -16.10
C THR A 272 19.51 9.49 -16.96
N LYS A 273 19.37 10.72 -16.44
CA LYS A 273 18.87 11.89 -17.19
C LYS A 273 19.84 13.05 -17.09
N GLN A 274 19.73 13.93 -18.06
CA GLN A 274 20.53 15.15 -18.13
C GLN A 274 19.82 16.28 -17.40
N LEU A 275 20.56 17.06 -16.63
CA LEU A 275 20.11 18.29 -15.98
C LEU A 275 20.96 19.46 -16.47
N VAL A 276 20.31 20.55 -16.86
CA VAL A 276 20.93 21.81 -17.23
C VAL A 276 20.71 22.79 -16.09
N ILE A 277 21.81 23.36 -15.56
CA ILE A 277 21.76 24.44 -14.56
C ILE A 277 22.09 25.77 -15.29
N GLN A 278 21.30 26.82 -15.03
CA GLN A 278 21.41 28.16 -15.61
C GLN A 278 21.66 29.24 -14.55
#